data_01d1c171336512e86db50b0c064341a5
#
_entry.id   01d1c171336512e86db50b0c064341a5
#
_cell.length_a   1.000
_cell.length_b   1.000
_cell.length_c   1.000
_cell.angle_alpha   90.00
_cell.angle_beta   90.00
_cell.angle_gamma   90.00
#
_symmetry.space_group_name_H-M   'P 1'
#
loop_
_entity.id
_entity.type
_entity.pdbx_description
1 polymer ?
#
loop_
_entity_poly.entity_id
_entity_poly.type
_entity_poly.pdbx_seq_one_letter_code
_entity_poly.pdbx_strand_id
1 'polypeptide(L)'
;MDKRREILTWTELTRLIDHLLVQFNKPYTCLLPVNQAAIIPATMLAEAMEIKHLFLISVQFPLDIHRQPHDPLSIELPLFSQFPSPEQLNRHDLLLVSAHWHSGSEVLASQARLEREGFSADCASLFFDQSETRLEGSAPLYYAARTVNDIIYPWQGSAGFYPKVVN
;
A
#
# COMPACT_ATOMS: atom_id res chain seq x y z
N MET A 1 -14.21 8.00 -16.95
CA MET A 1 -13.94 9.39 -16.52
C MET A 1 -12.43 9.49 -16.35
N ASP A 2 -11.79 10.38 -17.12
CA ASP A 2 -10.31 10.53 -16.97
C ASP A 2 -10.02 11.06 -15.55
N LYS A 3 -9.29 10.27 -14.77
CA LYS A 3 -8.81 10.72 -13.45
C LYS A 3 -7.84 11.88 -13.65
N ARG A 4 -8.01 12.94 -12.86
CA ARG A 4 -7.03 14.03 -12.85
C ARG A 4 -5.74 13.54 -12.20
N ARG A 5 -4.62 14.06 -12.65
CA ARG A 5 -3.32 13.85 -12.01
C ARG A 5 -3.08 14.96 -11.01
N GLU A 6 -2.73 14.59 -9.80
CA GLU A 6 -2.43 15.48 -8.70
C GLU A 6 -0.97 15.27 -8.29
N ILE A 7 -0.17 16.35 -8.31
CA ILE A 7 1.24 16.28 -7.95
C ILE A 7 1.35 16.56 -6.46
N LEU A 8 1.87 15.59 -5.73
CA LEU A 8 2.13 15.71 -4.30
C LEU A 8 3.54 16.28 -4.08
N THR A 9 3.65 17.32 -3.27
CA THR A 9 4.93 17.88 -2.83
C THR A 9 5.45 17.18 -1.57
N TRP A 10 6.75 17.30 -1.28
CA TRP A 10 7.34 16.79 -0.04
C TRP A 10 6.69 17.38 1.22
N THR A 11 6.34 18.68 1.17
CA THR A 11 5.65 19.36 2.28
C THR A 11 4.26 18.79 2.54
N GLU A 12 3.50 18.51 1.48
CA GLU A 12 2.19 17.89 1.60
C GLU A 12 2.30 16.46 2.10
N LEU A 13 3.28 15.69 1.60
CA LEU A 13 3.55 14.35 2.10
C LEU A 13 3.84 14.34 3.60
N THR A 14 4.69 15.26 4.08
CA THR A 14 4.98 15.38 5.51
C THR A 14 3.71 15.62 6.32
N ARG A 15 2.83 16.52 5.86
CA ARG A 15 1.54 16.77 6.54
C ARG A 15 0.63 15.54 6.56
N LEU A 16 0.63 14.74 5.49
CA LEU A 16 -0.14 13.48 5.46
C LEU A 16 0.42 12.46 6.46
N ILE A 17 1.73 12.37 6.57
CA ILE A 17 2.39 11.52 7.59
C ILE A 17 2.01 11.98 9.00
N ASP A 18 2.11 13.28 9.29
CA ASP A 18 1.71 13.84 10.58
C ASP A 18 0.24 13.53 10.90
N HIS A 19 -0.62 13.60 9.89
CA HIS A 19 -2.05 13.29 10.04
C HIS A 19 -2.31 11.80 10.32
N LEU A 20 -1.49 10.89 9.78
CA LEU A 20 -1.57 9.46 10.13
C LEU A 20 -1.08 9.20 11.56
N LEU A 21 0.03 9.81 11.96
CA LEU A 21 0.64 9.58 13.26
C LEU A 21 -0.31 9.84 14.42
N VAL A 22 -1.13 10.89 14.34
CA VAL A 22 -2.11 11.23 15.41
C VAL A 22 -3.31 10.31 15.45
N GLN A 23 -3.54 9.47 14.43
CA GLN A 23 -4.64 8.51 14.40
C GLN A 23 -4.29 7.18 15.08
N PHE A 24 -3.00 6.84 15.17
CA PHE A 24 -2.58 5.57 15.74
C PHE A 24 -2.93 5.50 17.23
N ASN A 25 -3.71 4.50 17.60
CA ASN A 25 -4.27 4.31 18.94
C ASN A 25 -3.58 3.19 19.74
N LYS A 26 -2.58 2.54 19.13
CA LYS A 26 -1.75 1.51 19.77
C LYS A 26 -0.31 1.58 19.23
N PRO A 27 0.67 1.06 19.98
CA PRO A 27 2.04 0.98 19.48
C PRO A 27 2.14 -0.07 18.37
N TYR A 28 2.93 0.24 17.35
CA TYR A 28 3.39 -0.71 16.34
C TYR A 28 4.90 -0.86 16.48
N THR A 29 5.42 -2.05 16.20
CA THR A 29 6.84 -2.36 16.32
C THR A 29 7.49 -2.82 15.02
N CYS A 30 6.67 -3.06 13.99
CA CYS A 30 7.12 -3.43 12.66
C CYS A 30 6.19 -2.86 11.58
N LEU A 31 6.77 -2.23 10.57
CA LEU A 31 6.04 -1.73 9.41
C LEU A 31 6.25 -2.64 8.19
N LEU A 32 5.17 -2.87 7.47
CA LEU A 32 5.14 -3.70 6.27
C LEU A 32 4.65 -2.86 5.08
N PRO A 33 5.56 -2.11 4.40
CA PRO A 33 5.19 -1.43 3.17
C PRO A 33 4.74 -2.45 2.11
N VAL A 34 3.58 -2.18 1.51
CA VAL A 34 3.04 -2.98 0.41
C VAL A 34 3.40 -2.31 -0.90
N ASN A 35 4.25 -2.98 -1.67
CA ASN A 35 4.82 -2.52 -2.92
C ASN A 35 5.72 -1.27 -2.82
N GLN A 36 6.38 -0.93 -3.91
CA GLN A 36 7.42 0.10 -3.96
C GLN A 36 6.94 1.49 -3.54
N ALA A 37 5.72 1.86 -3.91
CA ALA A 37 5.18 3.19 -3.62
C ALA A 37 5.06 3.46 -2.10
N ALA A 38 4.92 2.41 -1.29
CA ALA A 38 4.77 2.51 0.15
C ALA A 38 6.10 2.59 0.92
N ILE A 39 7.25 2.36 0.27
CA ILE A 39 8.56 2.30 0.95
C ILE A 39 8.87 3.64 1.62
N ILE A 40 8.75 4.74 0.88
CA ILE A 40 9.08 6.08 1.41
C ILE A 40 8.13 6.49 2.54
N PRO A 41 6.79 6.42 2.38
CA PRO A 41 5.89 6.71 3.49
C PRO A 41 6.12 5.83 4.72
N ALA A 42 6.35 4.53 4.53
CA ALA A 42 6.64 3.63 5.63
C ALA A 42 7.95 3.98 6.35
N THR A 43 8.98 4.39 5.60
CA THR A 43 10.26 4.85 6.19
C THR A 43 10.06 6.13 7.00
N MET A 44 9.28 7.08 6.50
CA MET A 44 8.98 8.32 7.24
C MET A 44 8.19 8.02 8.53
N LEU A 45 7.21 7.13 8.48
CA LEU A 45 6.47 6.67 9.67
C LEU A 45 7.41 5.94 10.65
N ALA A 46 8.26 5.04 10.16
CA ALA A 46 9.20 4.29 10.99
C ALA A 46 10.14 5.23 11.75
N GLU A 47 10.67 6.25 11.09
CA GLU A 47 11.53 7.26 11.70
C GLU A 47 10.81 8.05 12.77
N ALA A 48 9.58 8.54 12.48
CA ALA A 48 8.78 9.30 13.41
C ALA A 48 8.32 8.49 14.65
N MET A 49 8.13 7.18 14.47
CA MET A 49 7.68 6.25 15.52
C MET A 49 8.85 5.50 16.19
N GLU A 50 10.10 5.77 15.80
CA GLU A 50 11.30 5.06 16.28
C GLU A 50 11.26 3.54 16.04
N ILE A 51 10.57 3.09 14.98
CA ILE A 51 10.45 1.68 14.59
C ILE A 51 11.66 1.28 13.76
N LYS A 52 12.31 0.18 14.18
CA LYS A 52 13.53 -0.34 13.51
C LYS A 52 13.27 -1.48 12.54
N HIS A 53 12.09 -2.10 12.60
CA HIS A 53 11.74 -3.25 11.79
C HIS A 53 10.83 -2.82 10.64
N LEU A 54 11.34 -2.96 9.42
CA LEU A 54 10.61 -2.65 8.19
C LEU A 54 10.88 -3.74 7.16
N PHE A 55 9.85 -4.47 6.73
CA PHE A 55 9.96 -5.55 5.76
C PHE A 55 8.99 -5.33 4.59
N LEU A 56 9.53 -5.28 3.39
CA LEU A 56 8.74 -5.08 2.17
C LEU A 56 7.90 -6.31 1.85
N ILE A 57 6.64 -6.09 1.55
CA ILE A 57 5.77 -7.04 0.86
C ILE A 57 5.65 -6.58 -0.59
N SER A 58 6.02 -7.44 -1.53
CA SER A 58 5.83 -7.19 -2.95
C SER A 58 4.83 -8.18 -3.51
N VAL A 59 3.67 -7.67 -3.92
CA VAL A 59 2.54 -8.45 -4.42
C VAL A 59 2.00 -7.85 -5.70
N GLN A 60 1.67 -8.70 -6.65
CA GLN A 60 1.09 -8.33 -7.93
C GLN A 60 -0.06 -9.26 -8.28
N PHE A 61 -1.03 -8.73 -9.01
CA PHE A 61 -2.04 -9.53 -9.68
C PHE A 61 -1.67 -9.58 -11.16
N PRO A 62 -1.24 -10.75 -11.67
CA PRO A 62 -0.88 -10.88 -13.07
C PRO A 62 -2.07 -10.54 -13.96
N LEU A 63 -1.86 -9.65 -14.92
CA LEU A 63 -2.83 -9.45 -16.00
C LEU A 63 -2.79 -10.70 -16.88
N ASP A 64 -3.87 -11.46 -16.92
CA ASP A 64 -4.01 -12.55 -17.87
C ASP A 64 -4.24 -11.95 -19.27
N ILE A 65 -3.16 -11.86 -20.06
CA ILE A 65 -3.18 -11.31 -21.42
C ILE A 65 -4.02 -12.14 -22.40
N HIS A 66 -4.45 -13.34 -22.01
CA HIS A 66 -5.33 -14.21 -22.78
C HIS A 66 -6.80 -14.10 -22.39
N ARG A 67 -7.13 -13.18 -21.50
CA ARG A 67 -8.46 -13.02 -20.93
C ARG A 67 -9.42 -12.38 -21.93
N GLN A 68 -10.54 -13.05 -22.17
CA GLN A 68 -11.71 -12.38 -22.72
C GLN A 68 -12.35 -11.51 -21.63
N PRO A 69 -12.80 -10.27 -21.94
CA PRO A 69 -13.22 -9.29 -20.93
C PRO A 69 -14.43 -9.70 -20.07
N HIS A 70 -14.97 -10.89 -20.22
CA HIS A 70 -16.25 -11.30 -19.62
C HIS A 70 -16.25 -12.73 -19.07
N ASP A 71 -15.10 -13.27 -18.67
CA ASP A 71 -15.08 -14.58 -17.99
C ASP A 71 -15.30 -14.37 -16.48
N PRO A 72 -16.52 -14.69 -15.96
CA PRO A 72 -16.86 -14.50 -14.55
C PRO A 72 -16.16 -15.50 -13.62
N LEU A 73 -15.46 -16.49 -14.14
CA LEU A 73 -14.83 -17.58 -13.37
C LEU A 73 -13.33 -17.38 -13.16
N SER A 74 -12.73 -16.31 -13.67
CA SER A 74 -11.31 -16.10 -13.53
C SER A 74 -10.99 -15.45 -12.18
N ILE A 75 -10.47 -16.25 -11.27
CA ILE A 75 -9.94 -15.81 -9.97
C ILE A 75 -8.51 -15.33 -10.21
N GLU A 76 -8.28 -14.02 -10.00
CA GLU A 76 -6.93 -13.46 -9.99
C GLU A 76 -6.24 -13.85 -8.68
N LEU A 77 -5.23 -14.70 -8.77
CA LEU A 77 -4.43 -15.07 -7.61
C LEU A 77 -3.28 -14.08 -7.43
N PRO A 78 -3.04 -13.60 -6.20
CA PRO A 78 -1.90 -12.72 -5.93
C PRO A 78 -0.58 -13.48 -6.06
N LEU A 79 0.38 -12.88 -6.77
CA LEU A 79 1.74 -13.36 -6.85
C LEU A 79 2.64 -12.53 -5.93
N PHE A 80 3.22 -13.16 -4.92
CA PHE A 80 4.15 -12.53 -4.01
C PHE A 80 5.58 -12.79 -4.49
N SER A 81 6.30 -11.74 -4.87
CA SER A 81 7.73 -11.82 -5.20
C SER A 81 8.61 -11.59 -3.96
N GLN A 82 8.09 -10.93 -2.93
CA GLN A 82 8.74 -10.73 -1.65
C GLN A 82 7.72 -10.76 -0.51
N PHE A 83 8.06 -11.48 0.56
CA PHE A 83 7.25 -11.56 1.77
C PHE A 83 8.16 -11.89 2.96
N PRO A 84 8.00 -11.25 4.12
CA PRO A 84 8.82 -11.51 5.29
C PRO A 84 8.57 -12.92 5.84
N SER A 85 9.61 -13.52 6.41
CA SER A 85 9.49 -14.84 7.04
C SER A 85 8.77 -14.76 8.40
N PRO A 86 8.18 -15.86 8.88
CA PRO A 86 7.56 -15.91 10.21
C PRO A 86 8.50 -15.50 11.34
N GLU A 87 9.79 -15.81 11.24
CA GLU A 87 10.79 -15.43 12.25
C GLU A 87 11.00 -13.91 12.31
N GLN A 88 10.89 -13.23 11.16
CA GLN A 88 10.99 -11.77 11.07
C GLN A 88 9.73 -11.06 11.63
N LEU A 89 8.58 -11.72 11.57
CA LEU A 89 7.31 -11.17 12.03
C LEU A 89 6.99 -11.48 13.49
N ASN A 90 7.60 -12.53 14.02
CA ASN A 90 7.28 -13.01 15.36
C ASN A 90 7.55 -11.93 16.42
N ARG A 91 6.60 -11.80 17.37
CA ARG A 91 6.63 -10.84 18.50
C ARG A 91 6.52 -9.37 18.09
N HIS A 92 6.03 -9.08 16.89
CA HIS A 92 5.81 -7.71 16.44
C HIS A 92 4.32 -7.37 16.35
N ASP A 93 4.01 -6.12 16.71
CA ASP A 93 2.73 -5.49 16.37
C ASP A 93 2.87 -4.91 14.96
N LEU A 94 2.14 -5.47 14.01
CA LEU A 94 2.34 -5.26 12.59
C LEU A 94 1.40 -4.18 12.05
N LEU A 95 1.94 -3.27 11.23
CA LEU A 95 1.17 -2.30 10.46
C LEU A 95 1.54 -2.41 8.99
N LEU A 96 0.59 -2.80 8.15
CA LEU A 96 0.67 -2.70 6.70
C LEU A 96 0.56 -1.23 6.30
N VAL A 97 1.46 -0.77 5.42
CA VAL A 97 1.46 0.60 4.91
C VAL A 97 1.28 0.57 3.40
N SER A 98 0.29 1.31 2.92
CA SER A 98 0.00 1.51 1.50
C SER A 98 0.14 2.99 1.15
N ALA A 99 0.66 3.30 -0.04
CA ALA A 99 0.65 4.68 -0.52
C ALA A 99 -0.74 5.09 -1.02
N HIS A 100 -1.45 4.18 -1.69
CA HIS A 100 -2.78 4.43 -2.21
C HIS A 100 -3.63 3.17 -2.13
N TRP A 101 -4.75 3.27 -1.46
CA TRP A 101 -5.76 2.23 -1.44
C TRP A 101 -6.79 2.52 -2.53
N HIS A 102 -6.62 1.93 -3.70
CA HIS A 102 -7.62 1.94 -4.76
C HIS A 102 -8.65 0.83 -4.51
N SER A 103 -8.48 -0.34 -5.12
CA SER A 103 -9.32 -1.51 -4.88
C SER A 103 -9.06 -2.17 -3.52
N GLY A 104 -7.92 -1.90 -2.92
CA GLY A 104 -7.44 -2.57 -1.71
C GLY A 104 -6.91 -4.00 -1.93
N SER A 105 -6.97 -4.53 -3.15
CA SER A 105 -6.67 -5.94 -3.44
C SER A 105 -5.29 -6.39 -2.95
N GLU A 106 -4.26 -5.56 -3.14
CA GLU A 106 -2.87 -5.88 -2.75
C GLU A 106 -2.70 -5.95 -1.22
N VAL A 107 -3.30 -5.00 -0.50
CA VAL A 107 -3.24 -4.96 0.97
C VAL A 107 -4.07 -6.09 1.55
N LEU A 108 -5.28 -6.34 1.03
CA LEU A 108 -6.15 -7.43 1.47
C LEU A 108 -5.52 -8.80 1.22
N ALA A 109 -4.85 -9.00 0.07
CA ALA A 109 -4.10 -10.22 -0.20
C ALA A 109 -2.95 -10.41 0.78
N SER A 110 -2.26 -9.31 1.14
CA SER A 110 -1.17 -9.32 2.12
C SER A 110 -1.69 -9.67 3.52
N GLN A 111 -2.80 -9.07 3.95
CA GLN A 111 -3.47 -9.42 5.22
C GLN A 111 -3.88 -10.88 5.26
N ALA A 112 -4.56 -11.37 4.22
CA ALA A 112 -5.01 -12.75 4.14
C ALA A 112 -3.84 -13.75 4.20
N ARG A 113 -2.68 -13.40 3.63
CA ARG A 113 -1.49 -14.23 3.73
C ARG A 113 -0.91 -14.21 5.15
N LEU A 114 -0.80 -13.04 5.78
CA LEU A 114 -0.37 -12.92 7.18
C LEU A 114 -1.26 -13.76 8.11
N GLU A 115 -2.58 -13.66 7.96
CA GLU A 115 -3.55 -14.42 8.76
C GLU A 115 -3.38 -15.93 8.61
N ARG A 116 -3.14 -16.42 7.39
CA ARG A 116 -2.86 -17.85 7.15
C ARG A 116 -1.57 -18.32 7.81
N GLU A 117 -0.61 -17.43 8.00
CA GLU A 117 0.64 -17.71 8.73
C GLU A 117 0.52 -17.46 10.24
N GLY A 118 -0.67 -17.08 10.73
CA GLY A 118 -0.96 -16.88 12.15
C GLY A 118 -0.67 -15.47 12.66
N PHE A 119 -0.49 -14.49 11.77
CA PHE A 119 -0.23 -13.09 12.13
C PHE A 119 -1.45 -12.22 11.85
N SER A 120 -1.60 -11.16 12.64
CA SER A 120 -2.59 -10.11 12.42
C SER A 120 -1.87 -8.78 12.19
N ALA A 121 -2.36 -8.00 11.24
CA ALA A 121 -1.83 -6.67 10.95
C ALA A 121 -2.96 -5.68 10.71
N ASP A 122 -2.84 -4.49 11.28
CA ASP A 122 -3.67 -3.36 10.89
C ASP A 122 -3.14 -2.75 9.59
N CYS A 123 -3.90 -1.87 8.97
CA CYS A 123 -3.46 -1.20 7.74
C CYS A 123 -3.68 0.30 7.79
N ALA A 124 -2.69 1.02 7.25
CA ALA A 124 -2.70 2.46 7.03
C ALA A 124 -2.44 2.77 5.56
N SER A 125 -3.07 3.81 5.05
CA SER A 125 -2.85 4.31 3.69
C SER A 125 -2.68 5.82 3.68
N LEU A 126 -1.80 6.36 2.81
CA LEU A 126 -1.76 7.81 2.62
C LEU A 126 -3.04 8.29 1.96
N PHE A 127 -3.46 7.62 0.89
CA PHE A 127 -4.68 7.95 0.17
C PHE A 127 -5.65 6.78 0.14
N PHE A 128 -6.93 7.10 0.25
CA PHE A 128 -8.04 6.15 0.15
C PHE A 128 -9.02 6.59 -0.92
N ASP A 129 -9.20 5.76 -1.96
CA ASP A 129 -10.21 5.93 -2.99
C ASP A 129 -11.42 5.03 -2.71
N GLN A 130 -12.42 5.60 -2.05
CA GLN A 130 -13.64 4.86 -1.72
C GLN A 130 -14.42 4.43 -2.97
N SER A 131 -14.29 5.15 -4.09
CA SER A 131 -15.06 4.89 -5.32
C SER A 131 -14.60 3.63 -6.05
N GLU A 132 -13.36 3.19 -5.85
CA GLU A 132 -12.77 2.00 -6.48
C GLU A 132 -12.72 0.78 -5.60
N THR A 133 -13.07 0.92 -4.33
CA THR A 133 -13.09 -0.20 -3.38
C THR A 133 -14.16 -1.22 -3.81
N ARG A 134 -13.72 -2.38 -4.28
CA ARG A 134 -14.59 -3.42 -4.86
C ARG A 134 -15.34 -4.25 -3.82
N LEU A 135 -14.82 -4.35 -2.62
CA LEU A 135 -15.44 -5.09 -1.53
C LEU A 135 -16.14 -4.11 -0.59
N GLU A 136 -17.47 -4.21 -0.50
CA GLU A 136 -18.23 -3.42 0.46
C GLU A 136 -17.67 -3.59 1.87
N GLY A 137 -17.40 -2.46 2.53
CA GLY A 137 -16.87 -2.44 3.89
C GLY A 137 -15.35 -2.60 4.00
N SER A 138 -14.61 -2.85 2.91
CA SER A 138 -13.16 -2.86 2.97
C SER A 138 -12.61 -1.43 2.91
N ALA A 139 -11.86 -1.05 3.93
CA ALA A 139 -11.19 0.24 4.03
C ALA A 139 -9.93 0.08 4.88
N PRO A 140 -8.92 0.94 4.68
CA PRO A 140 -7.81 0.99 5.62
C PRO A 140 -8.31 1.43 7.01
N LEU A 141 -7.71 0.88 8.07
CA LEU A 141 -8.05 1.29 9.44
C LEU A 141 -7.70 2.77 9.67
N TYR A 142 -6.57 3.20 9.08
CA TYR A 142 -6.10 4.57 9.11
C TYR A 142 -5.83 5.08 7.71
N TYR A 143 -6.19 6.32 7.42
CA TYR A 143 -5.83 6.98 6.16
C TYR A 143 -5.65 8.48 6.36
N ALA A 144 -4.69 9.05 5.61
CA ALA A 144 -4.41 10.47 5.73
C ALA A 144 -5.37 11.35 4.93
N ALA A 145 -5.73 10.95 3.71
CA ALA A 145 -6.64 11.70 2.86
C ALA A 145 -7.48 10.79 1.97
N ARG A 146 -8.62 11.31 1.50
CA ARG A 146 -9.42 10.69 0.44
C ARG A 146 -9.11 11.37 -0.88
N THR A 147 -9.03 10.59 -1.95
CA THR A 147 -8.90 11.11 -3.30
C THR A 147 -9.50 10.15 -4.31
N VAL A 148 -9.96 10.69 -5.42
CA VAL A 148 -10.36 9.94 -6.63
C VAL A 148 -9.38 10.19 -7.78
N ASN A 149 -8.32 10.96 -7.52
CA ASN A 149 -7.32 11.36 -8.50
C ASN A 149 -6.11 10.42 -8.49
N ASP A 150 -5.42 10.35 -9.63
CA ASP A 150 -4.11 9.70 -9.70
C ASP A 150 -3.06 10.59 -9.05
N ILE A 151 -2.34 10.07 -8.07
CA ILE A 151 -1.32 10.81 -7.35
C ILE A 151 0.06 10.59 -7.97
N ILE A 152 0.75 11.67 -8.29
CA ILE A 152 2.16 11.67 -8.65
C ILE A 152 2.95 12.04 -7.40
N TYR A 153 3.68 11.07 -6.87
CA TYR A 153 4.45 11.23 -5.65
C TYR A 153 5.76 11.98 -5.90
N PRO A 154 6.30 12.72 -4.91
CA PRO A 154 7.50 13.54 -5.09
C PRO A 154 8.76 12.74 -5.45
N TRP A 155 8.82 11.45 -5.15
CA TRP A 155 9.91 10.55 -5.53
C TRP A 155 9.79 9.95 -6.93
N GLN A 156 8.65 10.08 -7.59
CA GLN A 156 8.47 9.54 -8.95
C GLN A 156 9.12 10.41 -10.02
N GLY A 157 9.58 11.62 -9.66
CA GLY A 157 10.13 12.58 -10.58
C GLY A 157 9.09 13.09 -11.59
N SER A 158 9.51 13.96 -12.48
CA SER A 158 8.70 14.28 -13.66
C SER A 158 8.73 13.08 -14.60
N ALA A 159 7.65 12.32 -14.61
CA ALA A 159 7.49 11.04 -15.35
C ALA A 159 7.65 11.14 -16.89
N GLY A 160 8.33 12.17 -17.39
CA GLY A 160 8.62 12.39 -18.80
C GLY A 160 10.11 12.40 -19.16
N PHE A 161 11.02 12.33 -18.17
CA PHE A 161 12.45 12.53 -18.43
C PHE A 161 13.28 11.24 -18.52
N TYR A 162 12.73 10.08 -18.14
CA TYR A 162 13.44 8.83 -18.37
C TYR A 162 12.95 8.22 -19.67
N PRO A 163 13.84 8.04 -20.67
CA PRO A 163 13.48 7.33 -21.87
C PRO A 163 13.02 5.92 -21.46
N LYS A 164 11.82 5.54 -21.86
CA LYS A 164 11.39 4.15 -21.72
C LYS A 164 12.40 3.31 -22.48
N VAL A 165 13.20 2.54 -21.78
CA VAL A 165 14.00 1.50 -22.41
C VAL A 165 13.00 0.48 -22.96
N VAL A 166 12.73 0.58 -24.25
CA VAL A 166 11.93 -0.42 -24.97
C VAL A 166 12.88 -1.59 -25.19
N ASN A 167 12.69 -2.66 -24.42
CA ASN A 167 13.30 -3.96 -24.69
C ASN A 167 12.46 -4.70 -25.73
#